data_c2ceebcbc85f2a49e06c4b3a158012b5
#
_entry.id   c2ceebcbc85f2a49e06c4b3a158012b5
#
_cell.length_a   1.000
_cell.length_b   1.000
_cell.length_c   1.000
_cell.angle_alpha   90.00
_cell.angle_beta   90.00
_cell.angle_gamma   90.00
#
_symmetry.space_group_name_H-M   'P 1'
#
loop_
_entity.id
_entity.type
_entity.pdbx_description
1 polymer ?
#
loop_
_entity_poly.entity_id
_entity_poly.type
_entity_poly.pdbx_seq_one_letter_code
_entity_poly.pdbx_strand_id
1 'polypeptide(L)'
;MSTFAETTCNNIREAVGYAHNNPCFRAWVDVAGLPVYVQWHTIGKNLFIQLGIIASSTHELLEAMQNLKELPSRFPIMIHDVKGVITRGASGFDIRQMAGWTVEMMGDQAVFVREANYPSYP
;
A
#
# COMPACT_ATOMS: atom_id res chain seq x y z
N MET A 1 -6.34 6.73 -25.32
CA MET A 1 -7.33 7.10 -24.31
C MET A 1 -7.15 6.28 -23.05
N SER A 2 -7.11 6.93 -21.93
CA SER A 2 -7.00 6.21 -20.66
C SER A 2 -8.29 5.44 -20.39
N THR A 3 -8.16 4.18 -20.04
CA THR A 3 -9.27 3.36 -19.59
C THR A 3 -9.44 3.40 -18.08
N PHE A 4 -8.53 4.09 -17.40
CA PHE A 4 -8.60 4.24 -15.94
C PHE A 4 -9.14 5.61 -15.59
N ALA A 5 -10.16 5.63 -14.77
CA ALA A 5 -10.52 6.86 -14.11
C ALA A 5 -9.66 6.93 -12.84
N GLU A 6 -9.10 8.08 -12.62
CA GLU A 6 -8.26 8.34 -11.45
C GLU A 6 -8.79 9.58 -10.75
N THR A 7 -8.64 9.62 -9.45
CA THR A 7 -9.00 10.77 -8.67
C THR A 7 -7.97 11.01 -7.59
N THR A 8 -7.84 12.26 -7.16
CA THR A 8 -6.97 12.62 -6.05
C THR A 8 -7.81 12.85 -4.82
N CYS A 9 -7.43 12.22 -3.73
CA CYS A 9 -8.14 12.31 -2.47
C CYS A 9 -7.31 13.10 -1.46
N ASN A 10 -7.97 13.61 -0.43
CA ASN A 10 -7.31 14.46 0.56
C ASN A 10 -6.54 13.68 1.61
N ASN A 11 -6.94 12.44 1.86
CA ASN A 11 -6.29 11.61 2.85
C ASN A 11 -6.50 10.13 2.50
N ILE A 12 -5.75 9.27 3.19
CA ILE A 12 -5.75 7.84 2.88
C ILE A 12 -7.10 7.17 3.13
N ARG A 13 -7.83 7.60 4.15
CA ARG A 13 -9.15 7.02 4.43
C ARG A 13 -10.13 7.31 3.31
N GLU A 14 -10.11 8.54 2.81
CA GLU A 14 -10.95 8.92 1.67
C GLU A 14 -10.58 8.11 0.44
N ALA A 15 -9.27 7.92 0.19
CA ALA A 15 -8.80 7.15 -0.95
C ALA A 15 -9.24 5.69 -0.85
N VAL A 16 -9.15 5.08 0.32
CA VAL A 16 -9.58 3.71 0.54
C VAL A 16 -11.09 3.57 0.28
N GLY A 17 -11.88 4.51 0.80
CA GLY A 17 -13.32 4.49 0.58
C GLY A 17 -13.71 4.70 -0.87
N TYR A 18 -13.05 5.64 -1.53
CA TYR A 18 -13.30 5.90 -2.95
C TYR A 18 -12.98 4.66 -3.80
N ALA A 19 -11.82 4.07 -3.58
CA ALA A 19 -11.41 2.90 -4.34
C ALA A 19 -12.33 1.70 -4.10
N HIS A 20 -12.85 1.56 -2.89
CA HIS A 20 -13.79 0.50 -2.57
C HIS A 20 -15.08 0.63 -3.37
N ASN A 21 -15.58 1.85 -3.52
CA ASN A 21 -16.81 2.12 -4.24
C ASN A 21 -16.62 2.20 -5.75
N ASN A 22 -15.37 2.26 -6.22
CA ASN A 22 -15.03 2.39 -7.63
C ASN A 22 -13.92 1.42 -7.98
N PRO A 23 -14.21 0.11 -8.04
CA PRO A 23 -13.18 -0.93 -8.10
C PRO A 23 -12.28 -0.91 -9.34
N CYS A 24 -12.69 -0.22 -10.41
CA CYS A 24 -11.87 -0.11 -11.61
C CYS A 24 -10.99 1.15 -11.61
N PHE A 25 -11.01 1.90 -10.53
CA PHE A 25 -10.35 3.20 -10.45
C PHE A 25 -9.22 3.17 -9.44
N ARG A 26 -8.24 4.04 -9.68
CA ARG A 26 -7.19 4.32 -8.71
C ARG A 26 -7.52 5.61 -7.98
N ALA A 27 -7.43 5.57 -6.67
CA ALA A 27 -7.48 6.76 -5.85
C ALA A 27 -6.05 7.15 -5.49
N TRP A 28 -5.69 8.40 -5.75
CA TRP A 28 -4.36 8.91 -5.44
C TRP A 28 -4.40 9.79 -4.21
N VAL A 29 -3.40 9.66 -3.37
CA VAL A 29 -3.29 10.45 -2.16
C VAL A 29 -1.81 10.70 -1.87
N ASP A 30 -1.52 11.82 -1.22
CA ASP A 30 -0.18 12.13 -0.74
C ASP A 30 0.00 11.53 0.65
N VAL A 31 1.05 10.75 0.85
CA VAL A 31 1.39 10.17 2.14
C VAL A 31 2.85 10.51 2.42
N ALA A 32 3.07 11.33 3.44
CA ALA A 32 4.41 11.76 3.84
C ALA A 32 5.19 12.40 2.67
N GLY A 33 4.47 13.14 1.81
CA GLY A 33 5.08 13.80 0.66
C GLY A 33 5.22 12.95 -0.58
N LEU A 34 4.74 11.71 -0.55
CA LEU A 34 4.87 10.78 -1.68
C LEU A 34 3.52 10.48 -2.31
N PRO A 35 3.48 10.33 -3.65
CA PRO A 35 2.25 9.87 -4.29
C PRO A 35 2.03 8.39 -4.00
N VAL A 36 0.82 8.07 -3.57
CA VAL A 36 0.41 6.72 -3.26
C VAL A 36 -0.92 6.47 -3.95
N TYR A 37 -1.03 5.36 -4.69
CA TYR A 37 -2.33 4.96 -5.23
C TYR A 37 -2.95 3.89 -4.36
N VAL A 38 -4.28 3.85 -4.37
CA VAL A 38 -5.07 2.86 -3.66
C VAL A 38 -5.94 2.12 -4.66
N GLN A 39 -5.90 0.80 -4.62
CA GLN A 39 -6.78 -0.06 -5.41
C GLN A 39 -7.27 -1.21 -4.55
N TRP A 40 -8.44 -1.73 -4.90
CA TRP A 40 -8.95 -2.95 -4.28
C TRP A 40 -8.73 -4.10 -5.24
N HIS A 41 -8.25 -5.21 -4.70
CA HIS A 41 -7.98 -6.42 -5.47
C HIS A 41 -8.65 -7.62 -4.85
N THR A 42 -9.02 -8.57 -5.71
CA THR A 42 -9.52 -9.86 -5.28
C THR A 42 -8.59 -10.93 -5.80
N ILE A 43 -8.12 -11.79 -4.90
CA ILE A 43 -7.37 -13.00 -5.27
C ILE A 43 -8.16 -14.18 -4.74
N GLY A 44 -8.71 -14.98 -5.66
CA GLY A 44 -9.65 -16.02 -5.28
C GLY A 44 -10.88 -15.41 -4.63
N LYS A 45 -11.13 -15.78 -3.38
CA LYS A 45 -12.25 -15.24 -2.60
C LYS A 45 -11.82 -14.14 -1.64
N ASN A 46 -10.54 -13.80 -1.65
CA ASN A 46 -9.98 -12.84 -0.70
C ASN A 46 -9.89 -11.45 -1.30
N LEU A 47 -10.43 -10.50 -0.58
CA LEU A 47 -10.38 -9.09 -0.95
C LEU A 47 -9.29 -8.42 -0.13
N PHE A 48 -8.45 -7.64 -0.77
CA PHE A 48 -7.41 -6.88 -0.08
C PHE A 48 -7.22 -5.51 -0.70
N ILE A 49 -6.60 -4.63 0.07
CA ILE A 49 -6.31 -3.26 -0.33
C ILE A 49 -4.86 -3.21 -0.80
N GLN A 50 -4.64 -2.73 -2.01
CA GLN A 50 -3.30 -2.54 -2.53
C GLN A 50 -2.96 -1.05 -2.51
N LEU A 51 -1.83 -0.72 -1.91
CA LEU A 51 -1.28 0.63 -1.89
C LEU A 51 0.04 0.61 -2.65
N GLY A 52 0.11 1.40 -3.72
CA GLY A 52 1.35 1.53 -4.47
C GLY A 52 2.07 2.80 -4.06
N ILE A 53 3.24 2.68 -3.45
CA ILE A 53 4.02 3.84 -3.01
C ILE A 53 5.11 4.12 -4.02
N ILE A 54 5.15 5.36 -4.52
CA ILE A 54 6.17 5.79 -5.45
C ILE A 54 7.25 6.52 -4.66
N ALA A 55 8.22 5.74 -4.18
CA ALA A 55 9.33 6.26 -3.40
C ALA A 55 10.62 6.17 -4.19
N SER A 56 11.53 7.11 -3.98
CA SER A 56 12.83 7.13 -4.64
C SER A 56 13.94 6.58 -3.77
N SER A 57 13.67 6.35 -2.49
CA SER A 57 14.65 5.79 -1.57
C SER A 57 13.96 4.91 -0.54
N THR A 58 14.73 4.04 0.08
CA THR A 58 14.26 3.20 1.18
C THR A 58 13.74 4.06 2.32
N HIS A 59 14.42 5.14 2.63
CA HIS A 59 14.01 6.03 3.72
C HIS A 59 12.62 6.61 3.48
N GLU A 60 12.36 7.10 2.26
CA GLU A 60 11.05 7.62 1.91
C GLU A 60 9.97 6.56 2.02
N LEU A 61 10.27 5.36 1.53
CA LEU A 61 9.31 4.26 1.60
C LEU A 61 8.95 3.92 3.04
N LEU A 62 9.96 3.81 3.92
CA LEU A 62 9.74 3.47 5.31
C LEU A 62 8.92 4.54 6.02
N GLU A 63 9.18 5.80 5.71
CA GLU A 63 8.44 6.91 6.31
C GLU A 63 6.96 6.86 5.91
N ALA A 64 6.68 6.62 4.64
CA ALA A 64 5.32 6.46 4.17
C ALA A 64 4.63 5.28 4.85
N MET A 65 5.32 4.15 4.97
CA MET A 65 4.76 2.96 5.61
C MET A 65 4.45 3.20 7.08
N GLN A 66 5.27 4.00 7.77
CA GLN A 66 4.98 4.36 9.17
C GLN A 66 3.66 5.13 9.28
N ASN A 67 3.38 5.98 8.31
CA ASN A 67 2.13 6.72 8.29
C ASN A 67 0.93 5.83 7.98
N LEU A 68 1.16 4.71 7.32
CA LEU A 68 0.10 3.80 6.93
C LEU A 68 -0.20 2.74 8.00
N LYS A 69 0.70 2.51 8.94
CA LYS A 69 0.50 1.44 9.93
C LYS A 69 -0.69 1.70 10.84
N GLU A 70 -1.07 2.95 11.00
CA GLU A 70 -2.21 3.34 11.83
C GLU A 70 -3.55 3.23 11.10
N LEU A 71 -3.52 2.95 9.80
CA LEU A 71 -4.75 2.86 9.02
C LEU A 71 -5.56 1.65 9.49
N PRO A 72 -6.74 1.88 10.07
CA PRO A 72 -7.59 0.77 10.48
C PRO A 72 -8.21 0.10 9.26
N SER A 73 -8.19 -1.21 9.22
CA SER A 73 -8.83 -1.95 8.14
C SER A 73 -9.11 -3.37 8.59
N ARG A 74 -10.30 -3.84 8.24
CA ARG A 74 -10.64 -5.24 8.41
C ARG A 74 -10.24 -6.08 7.20
N PHE A 75 -9.61 -5.46 6.20
CA PHE A 75 -9.10 -6.15 5.03
C PHE A 75 -7.56 -6.13 5.07
N PRO A 76 -6.92 -7.18 4.59
CA PRO A 76 -5.47 -7.17 4.48
C PRO A 76 -5.01 -6.00 3.62
N ILE A 77 -3.88 -5.41 3.99
CA ILE A 77 -3.28 -4.32 3.22
C ILE A 77 -1.96 -4.81 2.66
N MET A 78 -1.79 -4.63 1.36
CA MET A 78 -0.56 -4.97 0.67
C MET A 78 0.07 -3.68 0.14
N ILE A 79 1.34 -3.45 0.48
CA ILE A 79 2.07 -2.29 -0.04
C ILE A 79 2.98 -2.75 -1.16
N HIS A 80 2.83 -2.10 -2.30
CA HIS A 80 3.65 -2.32 -3.47
C HIS A 80 4.70 -1.21 -3.56
N ASP A 81 5.96 -1.61 -3.54
CA ASP A 81 7.08 -0.70 -3.74
C ASP A 81 7.25 -0.49 -5.24
N VAL A 82 6.60 0.54 -5.78
CA VAL A 82 6.44 0.71 -7.23
C VAL A 82 7.79 0.80 -7.94
N LYS A 83 8.74 1.52 -7.38
CA LYS A 83 10.05 1.68 -8.00
C LYS A 83 11.06 0.60 -7.60
N GLY A 84 10.67 -0.30 -6.71
CA GLY A 84 11.54 -1.39 -6.27
C GLY A 84 12.79 -0.91 -5.55
N VAL A 85 12.67 0.14 -4.75
CA VAL A 85 13.83 0.70 -4.06
C VAL A 85 14.41 -0.25 -3.01
N ILE A 86 13.55 -1.05 -2.37
CA ILE A 86 14.01 -2.06 -1.42
C ILE A 86 14.80 -3.14 -2.15
N THR A 87 14.29 -3.64 -3.27
CA THR A 87 14.97 -4.69 -4.03
C THR A 87 16.32 -4.23 -4.52
N ARG A 88 16.39 -3.02 -5.07
CA ARG A 88 17.63 -2.49 -5.61
C ARG A 88 18.64 -2.13 -4.52
N GLY A 89 18.15 -1.68 -3.37
CA GLY A 89 18.99 -1.26 -2.26
C GLY A 89 18.95 -2.20 -1.08
N ALA A 90 18.60 -3.47 -1.30
CA ALA A 90 18.28 -4.40 -0.23
C ALA A 90 19.47 -4.78 0.67
N SER A 91 20.69 -4.49 0.25
CA SER A 91 21.85 -4.77 1.07
C SER A 91 21.75 -4.03 2.40
N GLY A 92 21.69 -4.78 3.48
CA GLY A 92 21.60 -4.21 4.82
C GLY A 92 20.21 -3.80 5.28
N PHE A 93 19.18 -3.99 4.45
CA PHE A 93 17.84 -3.68 4.89
C PHE A 93 17.35 -4.76 5.86
N ASP A 94 16.88 -4.32 7.02
CA ASP A 94 16.33 -5.24 8.02
C ASP A 94 14.81 -5.12 8.06
N ILE A 95 14.17 -6.08 7.45
CA ILE A 95 12.72 -6.14 7.33
C ILE A 95 12.04 -6.21 8.71
N ARG A 96 12.73 -6.77 9.69
CA ARG A 96 12.18 -6.91 11.04
C ARG A 96 11.95 -5.57 11.72
N GLN A 97 12.52 -4.51 11.18
CA GLN A 97 12.27 -3.15 11.69
C GLN A 97 10.88 -2.66 11.33
N MET A 98 10.19 -3.36 10.44
CA MET A 98 8.86 -2.98 9.99
C MET A 98 7.81 -3.74 10.81
N ALA A 99 7.68 -3.35 12.08
CA ALA A 99 6.71 -3.99 12.97
C ALA A 99 5.29 -3.97 12.37
N GLY A 100 4.65 -5.10 12.37
CA GLY A 100 3.30 -5.23 11.84
C GLY A 100 3.23 -5.56 10.34
N TRP A 101 4.36 -5.59 9.66
CA TRP A 101 4.41 -5.92 8.25
C TRP A 101 5.24 -7.18 8.04
N THR A 102 4.77 -8.07 7.15
CA THR A 102 5.58 -9.17 6.65
C THR A 102 5.97 -8.87 5.22
N VAL A 103 7.08 -9.43 4.77
CA VAL A 103 7.57 -9.17 3.42
C VAL A 103 7.59 -10.45 2.62
N GLU A 104 7.06 -10.37 1.42
CA GLU A 104 7.12 -11.46 0.45
C GLU A 104 7.81 -10.96 -0.80
N MET A 105 8.66 -11.80 -1.39
CA MET A 105 9.29 -11.47 -2.65
C MET A 105 8.42 -11.99 -3.78
N MET A 106 8.08 -11.10 -4.70
CA MET A 106 7.34 -11.45 -5.91
C MET A 106 8.25 -11.13 -7.09
N GLY A 107 9.03 -12.14 -7.51
CA GLY A 107 10.11 -11.91 -8.45
C GLY A 107 11.21 -11.09 -7.80
N ASP A 108 11.56 -9.98 -8.41
CA ASP A 108 12.56 -9.05 -7.88
C ASP A 108 11.99 -7.99 -6.97
N GLN A 109 10.70 -8.08 -6.67
CA GLN A 109 10.01 -7.01 -5.98
C GLN A 109 9.59 -7.43 -4.59
N ALA A 110 9.84 -6.53 -3.63
CA ALA A 110 9.39 -6.74 -2.26
C ALA A 110 7.95 -6.22 -2.13
N VAL A 111 7.10 -7.04 -1.54
CA VAL A 111 5.72 -6.69 -1.24
C VAL A 111 5.52 -6.82 0.26
N PHE A 112 5.01 -5.78 0.88
CA PHE A 112 4.79 -5.74 2.33
C PHE A 112 3.32 -5.99 2.61
N VAL A 113 3.04 -6.96 3.48
CA VAL A 113 1.68 -7.38 3.78
C VAL A 113 1.40 -7.16 5.26
N ARG A 114 0.27 -6.56 5.55
CA ARG A 114 -0.26 -6.44 6.90
C ARG A 114 -1.56 -7.20 6.98
N GLU A 115 -1.69 -8.06 7.99
CA GLU A 115 -2.91 -8.80 8.19
C GLU A 115 -4.06 -7.87 8.56
N ALA A 116 -5.27 -8.34 8.27
CA ALA A 116 -6.47 -7.60 8.58
C ALA A 116 -6.58 -7.31 10.07
N ASN A 117 -7.08 -6.14 10.40
CA ASN A 117 -7.22 -5.69 11.78
C ASN A 117 -8.59 -6.12 12.33
N TYR A 118 -8.78 -7.42 12.51
CA TYR A 118 -9.95 -7.94 13.20
C TYR A 118 -9.74 -7.77 14.69
N PRO A 119 -10.70 -7.76 15.47
CA PRO A 119 -12.12 -7.52 15.32
C PRO A 119 -12.46 -6.06 15.51
N SER A 120 -11.58 -5.18 15.11
CA SER A 120 -11.70 -3.73 15.28
C SER A 120 -12.95 -3.17 14.63
N TYR A 121 -13.57 -3.96 13.80
CA TYR A 121 -14.77 -3.55 13.09
C TYR A 121 -15.94 -4.40 13.52
N PRO A 122 -17.02 -3.73 13.86
CA PRO A 122 -18.28 -4.43 14.02
C PRO A 122 -18.75 -4.96 12.68
#